data_2e714e9902b0d93a8d986f9ca474e403
#
_entry.id   2e714e9902b0d93a8d986f9ca474e403
#
_cell.length_a   1.000
_cell.length_b   1.000
_cell.length_c   1.000
_cell.angle_alpha   90.00
_cell.angle_beta   90.00
_cell.angle_gamma   90.00
#
_symmetry.space_group_name_H-M   'P 1'
#
loop_
_entity.id
_entity.type
_entity.pdbx_description
1 polymer ?
#
loop_
_entity_poly.entity_id
_entity_poly.type
_entity_poly.pdbx_seq_one_letter_code
_entity_poly.pdbx_strand_id
1 'polypeptide(L)'
;TVAMAIGDALAVVWMEKRGLSKKDFAINHPAGTLGRKLTLKVSDLMKPSNQLNPLFKDSSLREVISEITRGSIGSCWIKERSQDNKLIGLITDGDLRRALKNYDPKKWETLVAEEIMTNDPIVITSDLFAIEALELMEKNKKKPISLLPVIDKDNEFIGILRLHDLIQAGLN
;
A
#
# COMPACT_ATOMS: atom_id res chain seq x y z
N THR A 1 37.40 -17.16 8.16
CA THR A 1 36.52 -16.48 9.14
C THR A 1 37.18 -15.24 9.75
N VAL A 2 38.42 -15.32 10.33
CA VAL A 2 39.11 -14.14 10.91
C VAL A 2 39.48 -13.13 9.80
N ALA A 3 39.95 -13.60 8.66
CA ALA A 3 40.30 -12.73 7.52
C ALA A 3 39.09 -11.96 6.99
N MET A 4 37.90 -12.59 6.95
CA MET A 4 36.66 -11.91 6.56
C MET A 4 36.30 -10.81 7.58
N ALA A 5 36.34 -11.11 8.88
CA ALA A 5 36.02 -10.12 9.91
C ALA A 5 36.99 -8.90 9.87
N ILE A 6 38.31 -9.13 9.59
CA ILE A 6 39.26 -8.04 9.38
C ILE A 6 38.92 -7.25 8.12
N GLY A 7 38.54 -7.94 7.02
CA GLY A 7 38.13 -7.29 5.78
C GLY A 7 36.90 -6.41 5.97
N ASP A 8 35.89 -6.91 6.66
CA ASP A 8 34.65 -6.17 6.99
C ASP A 8 34.97 -4.94 7.87
N ALA A 9 35.81 -5.11 8.91
CA ALA A 9 36.20 -4.00 9.75
C ALA A 9 36.97 -2.90 8.98
N LEU A 10 37.85 -3.28 8.08
CA LEU A 10 38.60 -2.33 7.22
C LEU A 10 37.64 -1.62 6.24
N ALA A 11 36.64 -2.33 5.70
CA ALA A 11 35.63 -1.74 4.82
C ALA A 11 34.80 -0.68 5.56
N VAL A 12 34.36 -0.96 6.80
CA VAL A 12 33.61 0.00 7.63
C VAL A 12 34.46 1.24 7.92
N VAL A 13 35.71 1.09 8.37
CA VAL A 13 36.63 2.21 8.63
C VAL A 13 36.88 3.03 7.37
N TRP A 14 37.00 2.37 6.23
CA TRP A 14 37.18 3.05 4.93
C TRP A 14 35.94 3.86 4.54
N MET A 15 34.74 3.31 4.74
CA MET A 15 33.47 4.01 4.50
C MET A 15 33.34 5.25 5.37
N GLU A 16 33.61 5.13 6.67
CA GLU A 16 33.59 6.26 7.62
C GLU A 16 34.61 7.36 7.21
N LYS A 17 35.81 6.96 6.89
CA LYS A 17 36.87 7.92 6.46
C LYS A 17 36.51 8.66 5.18
N ARG A 18 35.71 8.04 4.28
CA ARG A 18 35.24 8.66 3.05
C ARG A 18 33.94 9.41 3.21
N GLY A 19 33.32 9.39 4.40
CA GLY A 19 32.03 10.01 4.66
C GLY A 19 30.87 9.34 3.90
N LEU A 20 31.04 8.04 3.55
CA LEU A 20 29.94 7.29 2.87
C LEU A 20 28.80 7.05 3.82
N SER A 21 27.62 7.48 3.42
CA SER A 21 26.39 7.27 4.16
C SER A 21 25.83 5.85 3.93
N LYS A 22 24.87 5.44 4.78
CA LYS A 22 24.09 4.21 4.56
C LYS A 22 23.39 4.21 3.19
N LYS A 23 22.99 5.39 2.70
CA LYS A 23 22.38 5.56 1.39
C LYS A 23 23.36 5.26 0.26
N ASP A 24 24.60 5.72 0.37
CA ASP A 24 25.65 5.45 -0.63
C ASP A 24 25.97 3.95 -0.68
N PHE A 25 26.01 3.30 0.49
CA PHE A 25 26.17 1.84 0.57
C PHE A 25 25.00 1.10 -0.10
N ALA A 26 23.76 1.54 0.13
CA ALA A 26 22.56 0.95 -0.46
C ALA A 26 22.55 1.06 -1.99
N ILE A 27 22.99 2.18 -2.55
CA ILE A 27 23.10 2.39 -4.01
C ILE A 27 24.07 1.38 -4.63
N ASN A 28 25.16 1.06 -3.94
CA ASN A 28 26.15 0.09 -4.42
C ASN A 28 25.74 -1.38 -4.17
N HIS A 29 24.78 -1.62 -3.26
CA HIS A 29 24.27 -2.94 -2.91
C HIS A 29 22.74 -3.02 -2.94
N PRO A 30 22.09 -2.71 -4.08
CA PRO A 30 20.63 -2.55 -4.17
C PRO A 30 19.86 -3.85 -3.91
N ALA A 31 20.48 -5.01 -4.16
CA ALA A 31 19.86 -6.32 -3.96
C ALA A 31 19.80 -6.76 -2.49
N GLY A 32 20.57 -6.15 -1.60
CA GLY A 32 20.56 -6.44 -0.17
C GLY A 32 19.34 -5.86 0.55
N THR A 33 19.01 -6.41 1.73
CA THR A 33 17.88 -5.92 2.56
C THR A 33 18.01 -4.43 2.85
N LEU A 34 19.21 -3.96 3.21
CA LEU A 34 19.47 -2.53 3.46
C LEU A 34 19.28 -1.70 2.18
N GLY A 35 19.74 -2.21 1.03
CA GLY A 35 19.57 -1.55 -0.26
C GLY A 35 18.09 -1.34 -0.60
N ARG A 36 17.30 -2.39 -0.51
CA ARG A 36 15.83 -2.33 -0.76
C ARG A 36 15.12 -1.35 0.18
N LYS A 37 15.42 -1.39 1.49
CA LYS A 37 14.83 -0.47 2.48
C LYS A 37 15.11 1.01 2.16
N LEU A 38 16.22 1.32 1.53
CA LEU A 38 16.64 2.69 1.28
C LEU A 38 16.41 3.18 -0.17
N THR A 39 15.98 2.30 -1.08
CA THR A 39 15.84 2.65 -2.50
C THR A 39 14.45 2.40 -3.07
N LEU A 40 13.72 1.38 -2.61
CA LEU A 40 12.39 1.07 -3.13
C LEU A 40 11.38 2.16 -2.76
N LYS A 41 10.63 2.62 -3.74
CA LYS A 41 9.53 3.57 -3.58
C LYS A 41 8.18 2.86 -3.58
N VAL A 42 7.17 3.56 -3.10
CA VAL A 42 5.77 3.14 -3.17
C VAL A 42 5.37 2.87 -4.61
N SER A 43 5.77 3.73 -5.55
CA SER A 43 5.51 3.58 -7.00
C SER A 43 6.03 2.27 -7.59
N ASP A 44 7.12 1.70 -7.04
CA ASP A 44 7.74 0.49 -7.57
C ASP A 44 6.97 -0.78 -7.18
N LEU A 45 6.14 -0.71 -6.13
CA LEU A 45 5.47 -1.86 -5.52
C LEU A 45 3.94 -1.78 -5.59
N MET A 46 3.37 -0.60 -5.83
CA MET A 46 1.92 -0.44 -5.91
C MET A 46 1.33 -1.15 -7.12
N LYS A 47 0.09 -1.62 -6.99
CA LYS A 47 -0.73 -2.02 -8.12
C LYS A 47 -1.35 -0.76 -8.73
N PRO A 48 -1.07 -0.44 -10.01
CA PRO A 48 -1.51 0.82 -10.61
C PRO A 48 -3.03 0.84 -10.87
N SER A 49 -3.61 2.05 -10.84
CA SER A 49 -5.05 2.28 -10.96
C SER A 49 -5.67 1.82 -12.29
N ASN A 50 -4.90 1.77 -13.37
CA ASN A 50 -5.37 1.28 -14.68
C ASN A 50 -5.71 -0.22 -14.69
N GLN A 51 -5.33 -0.97 -13.65
CA GLN A 51 -5.70 -2.37 -13.43
C GLN A 51 -6.92 -2.54 -12.49
N LEU A 52 -7.48 -1.44 -12.01
CA LEU A 52 -8.53 -1.40 -11.00
C LEU A 52 -9.71 -0.57 -11.54
N ASN A 53 -10.89 -1.19 -11.64
CA ASN A 53 -12.07 -0.41 -12.03
C ASN A 53 -12.55 0.43 -10.85
N PRO A 54 -12.88 1.71 -11.08
CA PRO A 54 -13.52 2.52 -10.07
C PRO A 54 -14.96 2.06 -9.86
N LEU A 55 -15.39 2.10 -8.61
CA LEU A 55 -16.80 2.05 -8.25
C LEU A 55 -17.27 3.43 -7.77
N PHE A 56 -18.57 3.58 -7.60
CA PHE A 56 -19.20 4.82 -7.18
C PHE A 56 -19.95 4.60 -5.88
N LYS A 57 -20.36 5.68 -5.21
CA LYS A 57 -21.12 5.64 -3.97
C LYS A 57 -22.39 4.78 -4.05
N ASP A 58 -23.07 4.86 -5.18
CA ASP A 58 -24.32 4.15 -5.49
C ASP A 58 -24.10 2.75 -6.08
N SER A 59 -22.86 2.29 -6.23
CA SER A 59 -22.58 0.93 -6.68
C SER A 59 -23.14 -0.10 -5.72
N SER A 60 -23.81 -1.11 -6.27
CA SER A 60 -24.44 -2.19 -5.51
C SER A 60 -23.42 -3.09 -4.81
N LEU A 61 -23.87 -3.80 -3.76
CA LEU A 61 -23.04 -4.81 -3.09
C LEU A 61 -22.51 -5.87 -4.06
N ARG A 62 -23.29 -6.23 -5.09
CA ARG A 62 -22.87 -7.18 -6.14
C ARG A 62 -21.69 -6.64 -6.94
N GLU A 63 -21.71 -5.37 -7.33
CA GLU A 63 -20.60 -4.73 -8.05
C GLU A 63 -19.36 -4.66 -7.18
N VAL A 64 -19.52 -4.34 -5.89
CA VAL A 64 -18.41 -4.35 -4.91
C VAL A 64 -17.75 -5.73 -4.83
N ILE A 65 -18.55 -6.79 -4.65
CA ILE A 65 -18.04 -8.18 -4.59
C ILE A 65 -17.33 -8.55 -5.91
N SER A 66 -17.96 -8.22 -7.05
CA SER A 66 -17.40 -8.51 -8.37
C SER A 66 -16.05 -7.84 -8.58
N GLU A 67 -15.91 -6.57 -8.19
CA GLU A 67 -14.66 -5.83 -8.37
C GLU A 67 -13.55 -6.31 -7.42
N ILE A 68 -13.86 -6.57 -6.15
CA ILE A 68 -12.88 -7.13 -5.19
C ILE A 68 -12.35 -8.49 -5.70
N THR A 69 -13.25 -9.32 -6.23
CA THR A 69 -12.88 -10.64 -6.78
C THR A 69 -12.03 -10.49 -8.04
N ARG A 70 -12.44 -9.64 -8.97
CA ARG A 70 -11.73 -9.38 -10.23
C ARG A 70 -10.34 -8.77 -9.98
N GLY A 71 -10.28 -7.77 -9.09
CA GLY A 71 -9.04 -7.05 -8.76
C GLY A 71 -7.99 -7.92 -8.08
N SER A 72 -8.42 -8.98 -7.37
CA SER A 72 -7.54 -9.92 -6.64
C SER A 72 -6.59 -9.25 -5.64
N ILE A 73 -6.98 -8.09 -5.12
CA ILE A 73 -6.21 -7.32 -4.12
C ILE A 73 -6.91 -7.20 -2.77
N GLY A 74 -8.12 -7.80 -2.66
CA GLY A 74 -8.92 -7.76 -1.43
C GLY A 74 -9.55 -6.40 -1.15
N SER A 75 -9.66 -5.52 -2.16
CA SER A 75 -10.29 -4.20 -2.02
C SER A 75 -10.76 -3.63 -3.35
N CYS A 76 -11.66 -2.64 -3.27
CA CYS A 76 -12.02 -1.77 -4.38
C CYS A 76 -12.04 -0.31 -3.90
N TRP A 77 -11.83 0.61 -4.82
CA TRP A 77 -11.81 2.04 -4.56
C TRP A 77 -13.07 2.72 -5.09
N ILE A 78 -13.50 3.76 -4.36
CA ILE A 78 -14.71 4.52 -4.68
C ILE A 78 -14.29 5.89 -5.19
N LYS A 79 -14.78 6.19 -6.39
CA LYS A 79 -14.46 7.41 -7.14
C LYS A 79 -15.59 8.43 -7.03
N GLU A 80 -15.22 9.72 -6.98
CA GLU A 80 -16.18 10.81 -7.19
C GLU A 80 -16.56 10.91 -8.69
N ARG A 81 -17.87 11.01 -8.98
CA ARG A 81 -18.35 11.09 -10.38
C ARG A 81 -17.95 12.37 -11.09
N SER A 82 -17.88 13.48 -10.35
CA SER A 82 -17.62 14.82 -10.89
C SER A 82 -16.15 15.15 -11.11
N GLN A 83 -15.24 14.32 -10.60
CA GLN A 83 -13.79 14.57 -10.64
C GLN A 83 -13.04 13.31 -11.07
N ASP A 84 -12.14 13.48 -12.04
CA ASP A 84 -11.32 12.37 -12.49
C ASP A 84 -10.35 11.92 -11.39
N ASN A 85 -10.31 10.60 -11.19
CA ASN A 85 -9.44 9.89 -10.25
C ASN A 85 -9.46 10.37 -8.78
N LYS A 86 -10.48 11.12 -8.37
CA LYS A 86 -10.61 11.49 -6.96
C LYS A 86 -11.11 10.32 -6.12
N LEU A 87 -10.27 9.85 -5.22
CA LEU A 87 -10.61 8.85 -4.21
C LEU A 87 -11.52 9.49 -3.14
N ILE A 88 -12.66 8.87 -2.87
CA ILE A 88 -13.57 9.27 -1.79
C ILE A 88 -13.81 8.16 -0.77
N GLY A 89 -13.46 6.94 -1.11
CA GLY A 89 -13.64 5.81 -0.20
C GLY A 89 -12.89 4.56 -0.65
N LEU A 90 -12.75 3.65 0.29
CA LEU A 90 -12.14 2.33 0.09
C LEU A 90 -13.03 1.27 0.73
N ILE A 91 -13.24 0.15 0.04
CA ILE A 91 -13.90 -1.03 0.60
C ILE A 91 -12.91 -2.18 0.55
N THR A 92 -12.68 -2.82 1.69
CA THR A 92 -11.84 -4.01 1.82
C THR A 92 -12.68 -5.27 2.07
N ASP A 93 -12.09 -6.45 1.92
CA ASP A 93 -12.71 -7.72 2.35
C ASP A 93 -13.17 -7.68 3.81
N GLY A 94 -12.47 -6.92 4.66
CA GLY A 94 -12.85 -6.72 6.05
C GLY A 94 -14.14 -5.91 6.20
N ASP A 95 -14.31 -4.86 5.37
CA ASP A 95 -15.52 -4.04 5.35
C ASP A 95 -16.71 -4.85 4.84
N LEU A 96 -16.50 -5.61 3.76
CA LEU A 96 -17.51 -6.49 3.21
C LEU A 96 -18.00 -7.53 4.24
N ARG A 97 -17.06 -8.20 4.94
CA ARG A 97 -17.43 -9.16 6.01
C ARG A 97 -18.18 -8.50 7.16
N ARG A 98 -17.80 -7.27 7.54
CA ARG A 98 -18.54 -6.49 8.55
C ARG A 98 -19.95 -6.14 8.09
N ALA A 99 -20.09 -5.71 6.85
CA ALA A 99 -21.38 -5.40 6.26
C ALA A 99 -22.31 -6.64 6.28
N LEU A 100 -21.85 -7.78 5.78
CA LEU A 100 -22.61 -9.03 5.76
C LEU A 100 -23.01 -9.53 7.15
N LYS A 101 -22.20 -9.22 8.19
CA LYS A 101 -22.52 -9.55 9.58
C LYS A 101 -23.56 -8.60 10.20
N ASN A 102 -23.50 -7.31 9.87
CA ASN A 102 -24.25 -6.27 10.58
C ASN A 102 -25.58 -5.94 9.93
N TYR A 103 -25.73 -6.18 8.63
CA TYR A 103 -26.98 -5.93 7.89
C TYR A 103 -27.82 -7.20 7.74
N ASP A 104 -29.13 -7.04 7.87
CA ASP A 104 -30.08 -8.12 7.59
C ASP A 104 -29.92 -8.60 6.13
N PRO A 105 -29.88 -9.92 5.85
CA PRO A 105 -29.79 -10.45 4.49
C PRO A 105 -30.81 -9.86 3.50
N LYS A 106 -32.01 -9.50 3.97
CA LYS A 106 -33.04 -8.85 3.15
C LYS A 106 -32.63 -7.48 2.61
N LYS A 107 -31.66 -6.82 3.24
CA LYS A 107 -31.12 -5.52 2.82
C LYS A 107 -29.95 -5.63 1.84
N TRP A 108 -29.38 -6.80 1.65
CA TRP A 108 -28.17 -6.94 0.81
C TRP A 108 -28.39 -6.53 -0.64
N GLU A 109 -29.62 -6.71 -1.17
CA GLU A 109 -29.95 -6.30 -2.54
C GLU A 109 -30.03 -4.78 -2.74
N THR A 110 -30.29 -4.05 -1.67
CA THR A 110 -30.41 -2.58 -1.68
C THR A 110 -29.17 -1.87 -1.11
N LEU A 111 -28.23 -2.62 -0.54
CA LEU A 111 -27.02 -2.08 0.07
C LEU A 111 -26.08 -1.51 -1.00
N VAL A 112 -25.63 -0.28 -0.78
CA VAL A 112 -24.74 0.42 -1.71
C VAL A 112 -23.34 0.67 -1.09
N ALA A 113 -22.37 0.96 -1.94
CA ALA A 113 -20.97 1.16 -1.54
C ALA A 113 -20.80 2.23 -0.46
N GLU A 114 -21.55 3.33 -0.52
CA GLU A 114 -21.47 4.42 0.47
C GLU A 114 -21.77 3.97 1.91
N GLU A 115 -22.62 2.97 2.08
CA GLU A 115 -23.03 2.47 3.41
C GLU A 115 -21.96 1.59 4.07
N ILE A 116 -21.01 1.04 3.28
CA ILE A 116 -20.03 0.07 3.76
C ILE A 116 -18.59 0.53 3.59
N MET A 117 -18.34 1.60 2.82
CA MET A 117 -16.99 2.08 2.57
C MET A 117 -16.37 2.77 3.80
N THR A 118 -15.06 2.72 3.87
CA THR A 118 -14.29 3.63 4.72
C THR A 118 -14.16 4.96 3.98
N ASN A 119 -14.78 6.01 4.51
CA ASN A 119 -14.63 7.38 4.02
C ASN A 119 -13.24 7.90 4.40
N ASP A 120 -12.68 8.76 3.54
CA ASP A 120 -11.38 9.43 3.76
C ASP A 120 -10.30 8.45 4.26
N PRO A 121 -10.00 7.37 3.52
CA PRO A 121 -9.02 6.39 3.93
C PRO A 121 -7.63 7.04 4.06
N ILE A 122 -6.80 6.49 4.94
CA ILE A 122 -5.39 6.90 5.03
C ILE A 122 -4.74 6.61 3.69
N VAL A 123 -4.12 7.61 3.09
CA VAL A 123 -3.43 7.53 1.79
C VAL A 123 -1.93 7.74 1.96
N ILE A 124 -1.17 7.38 0.93
CA ILE A 124 0.27 7.63 0.84
C ILE A 124 0.62 8.14 -0.56
N THR A 125 1.69 8.94 -0.67
CA THR A 125 2.16 9.42 -1.96
C THR A 125 3.15 8.45 -2.60
N SER A 126 3.17 8.41 -3.93
CA SER A 126 3.94 7.44 -4.71
C SER A 126 5.46 7.61 -4.65
N ASP A 127 5.93 8.81 -4.30
CA ASP A 127 7.34 9.18 -4.24
C ASP A 127 8.04 8.82 -2.91
N LEU A 128 7.25 8.52 -1.85
CA LEU A 128 7.78 8.06 -0.57
C LEU A 128 8.48 6.71 -0.69
N PHE A 129 9.40 6.44 0.23
CA PHE A 129 10.03 5.13 0.30
C PHE A 129 9.05 4.06 0.81
N ALA A 130 9.20 2.86 0.29
CA ALA A 130 8.34 1.73 0.65
C ALA A 130 8.45 1.36 2.15
N ILE A 131 9.59 1.63 2.79
CA ILE A 131 9.76 1.44 4.23
C ILE A 131 8.88 2.40 5.05
N GLU A 132 8.67 3.65 4.57
CA GLU A 132 7.78 4.61 5.24
C GLU A 132 6.32 4.15 5.19
N ALA A 133 5.93 3.51 4.06
CA ALA A 133 4.62 2.89 3.93
C ALA A 133 4.44 1.74 4.93
N LEU A 134 5.46 0.88 5.10
CA LEU A 134 5.44 -0.21 6.08
C LEU A 134 5.27 0.33 7.50
N GLU A 135 6.05 1.34 7.88
CA GLU A 135 5.95 2.00 9.20
C GLU A 135 4.54 2.57 9.43
N LEU A 136 3.95 3.21 8.41
CA LEU A 136 2.59 3.74 8.49
C LEU A 136 1.56 2.62 8.70
N MET A 137 1.69 1.50 7.99
CA MET A 137 0.80 0.34 8.11
C MET A 137 0.88 -0.32 9.50
N GLU A 138 2.07 -0.37 10.10
CA GLU A 138 2.33 -1.00 11.41
C GLU A 138 2.09 -0.08 12.61
N LYS A 139 2.05 1.24 12.39
CA LYS A 139 1.94 2.25 13.47
C LYS A 139 0.77 1.98 14.41
N ASN A 140 -0.34 1.46 13.90
CA ASN A 140 -1.50 1.10 14.71
C ASN A 140 -1.54 -0.41 14.97
N LYS A 141 -0.80 -0.89 15.95
CA LYS A 141 -0.74 -2.32 16.33
C LYS A 141 -2.11 -2.96 16.65
N LYS A 142 -3.13 -2.17 17.06
CA LYS A 142 -4.48 -2.68 17.37
C LYS A 142 -5.35 -2.88 16.14
N LYS A 143 -5.09 -2.09 15.07
CA LYS A 143 -5.77 -2.21 13.78
C LYS A 143 -4.75 -1.97 12.67
N PRO A 144 -3.90 -2.95 12.36
CA PRO A 144 -2.91 -2.80 11.30
C PRO A 144 -3.60 -2.56 9.97
N ILE A 145 -3.04 -1.65 9.19
CA ILE A 145 -3.51 -1.34 7.84
C ILE A 145 -2.84 -2.33 6.89
N SER A 146 -3.63 -3.10 6.14
CA SER A 146 -3.11 -4.05 5.15
C SER A 146 -3.03 -3.49 3.73
N LEU A 147 -3.66 -2.33 3.51
CA LEU A 147 -3.82 -1.68 2.20
C LEU A 147 -3.74 -0.17 2.37
N LEU A 148 -2.98 0.49 1.51
CA LEU A 148 -2.93 1.96 1.40
C LEU A 148 -3.26 2.37 -0.03
N PRO A 149 -4.29 3.19 -0.25
CA PRO A 149 -4.45 3.90 -1.50
C PRO A 149 -3.26 4.82 -1.74
N VAL A 150 -2.78 4.85 -2.98
CA VAL A 150 -1.65 5.68 -3.40
C VAL A 150 -2.18 6.83 -4.24
N ILE A 151 -1.77 8.03 -3.89
CA ILE A 151 -2.10 9.26 -4.61
C ILE A 151 -0.83 9.90 -5.19
N ASP A 152 -1.03 10.72 -6.20
CA ASP A 152 0.03 11.58 -6.73
C ASP A 152 0.05 12.95 -6.05
N LYS A 153 0.88 13.86 -6.57
CA LYS A 153 1.03 15.25 -6.09
C LYS A 153 -0.22 16.12 -6.28
N ASP A 154 -1.11 15.71 -7.19
CA ASP A 154 -2.36 16.40 -7.49
C ASP A 154 -3.54 15.81 -6.69
N ASN A 155 -3.25 14.91 -5.73
CA ASN A 155 -4.20 14.13 -4.92
C ASN A 155 -5.11 13.21 -5.76
N GLU A 156 -4.66 12.82 -6.95
CA GLU A 156 -5.37 11.83 -7.75
C GLU A 156 -4.99 10.41 -7.35
N PHE A 157 -5.96 9.51 -7.34
CA PHE A 157 -5.73 8.10 -7.06
C PHE A 157 -4.99 7.44 -8.22
N ILE A 158 -3.82 6.88 -7.93
CA ILE A 158 -2.96 6.24 -8.93
C ILE A 158 -2.70 4.76 -8.67
N GLY A 159 -3.10 4.22 -7.53
CA GLY A 159 -2.93 2.80 -7.25
C GLY A 159 -3.20 2.39 -5.82
N ILE A 160 -2.92 1.13 -5.52
CA ILE A 160 -3.02 0.54 -4.18
C ILE A 160 -1.72 -0.19 -3.84
N LEU A 161 -1.19 0.08 -2.65
CA LEU A 161 -0.06 -0.63 -2.06
C LEU A 161 -0.56 -1.59 -0.98
N ARG A 162 -0.14 -2.87 -1.05
CA ARG A 162 -0.48 -3.88 -0.05
C ARG A 162 0.70 -4.17 0.86
N LEU A 163 0.42 -4.46 2.12
CA LEU A 163 1.42 -4.96 3.08
C LEU A 163 2.15 -6.22 2.54
N HIS A 164 1.39 -7.10 1.90
CA HIS A 164 1.94 -8.31 1.28
C HIS A 164 3.03 -8.01 0.25
N ASP A 165 2.84 -6.98 -0.59
CA ASP A 165 3.82 -6.59 -1.63
C ASP A 165 5.11 -6.04 -1.01
N LEU A 166 4.98 -5.29 0.10
CA LEU A 166 6.13 -4.80 0.87
C LEU A 166 6.95 -5.96 1.46
N ILE A 167 6.26 -6.94 2.06
CA ILE A 167 6.91 -8.12 2.64
C ILE A 167 7.59 -8.97 1.55
N GLN A 168 6.94 -9.18 0.41
CA GLN A 168 7.54 -9.90 -0.73
C GLN A 168 8.76 -9.18 -1.29
N ALA A 169 8.79 -7.85 -1.25
CA ALA A 169 9.96 -7.06 -1.64
C ALA A 169 11.12 -7.16 -0.62
N GLY A 170 10.92 -7.85 0.51
CA GLY A 170 11.93 -8.04 1.56
C GLY A 170 12.02 -6.88 2.54
N LEU A 171 10.93 -6.13 2.68
CA LEU A 171 10.78 -5.08 3.70
C LEU A 171 10.07 -5.69 4.92
N ASN A 172 10.85 -6.23 5.85
CA ASN A 172 10.38 -6.82 7.11
C ASN A 172 11.37 -6.54 8.24
#